data_2d86d7b669307d206a3ed4c0487a013b
#
_entry.id   2d86d7b669307d206a3ed4c0487a013b
#
_cell.length_a   1.000
_cell.length_b   1.000
_cell.length_c   1.000
_cell.angle_alpha   90.00
_cell.angle_beta   90.00
_cell.angle_gamma   90.00
#
_symmetry.space_group_name_H-M   'P 1'
#
loop_
_entity.id
_entity.type
_entity.pdbx_description
1 polymer ?
#
loop_
_entity_poly.entity_id
_entity_poly.type
_entity_poly.pdbx_seq_one_letter_code
_entity_poly.pdbx_strand_id
1 'polypeptide(L)'
;FAGFMEHTDVNIGRLVDAVEDIGELDNTIIIYIAGDNGTSAEGGFIGMYNEMTYFNQVTEKVEDLLPRLDEWGGEYTFPHMSAGWAVAFDAPFKWTKQVASDFGGTRNGMIVHWPDGIDSQGEIRNQFSHVIDIAPTILEAASLPEPTSVNGTVQEPMAGTSLMFSLNDADAP
;
A
#
# COMPACT_ATOMS: atom_id res chain seq x y z
N PHE A 1 0.32 16.03 -3.98
CA PHE A 1 0.38 14.67 -3.43
C PHE A 1 -0.55 14.51 -2.23
N ALA A 2 -0.51 15.41 -1.23
CA ALA A 2 -1.39 15.36 -0.06
C ALA A 2 -2.88 15.31 -0.44
N GLY A 3 -3.33 16.15 -1.37
CA GLY A 3 -4.72 16.11 -1.85
C GLY A 3 -5.10 14.80 -2.56
N PHE A 4 -4.15 14.16 -3.23
CA PHE A 4 -4.38 12.83 -3.81
C PHE A 4 -4.56 11.76 -2.72
N MET A 5 -3.74 11.81 -1.67
CA MET A 5 -3.88 10.89 -0.53
C MET A 5 -5.22 11.09 0.19
N GLU A 6 -5.61 12.36 0.46
CA GLU A 6 -6.91 12.67 1.06
C GLU A 6 -8.06 12.14 0.21
N HIS A 7 -8.00 12.34 -1.11
CA HIS A 7 -9.01 11.80 -2.03
C HIS A 7 -9.07 10.27 -1.98
N THR A 8 -7.92 9.59 -1.90
CA THR A 8 -7.85 8.13 -1.78
C THR A 8 -8.47 7.68 -0.46
N ASP A 9 -8.11 8.30 0.66
CA ASP A 9 -8.63 7.99 1.99
C ASP A 9 -10.15 8.14 2.07
N VAL A 10 -10.70 9.24 1.56
CA VAL A 10 -12.14 9.46 1.47
C VAL A 10 -12.85 8.35 0.68
N ASN A 11 -12.25 7.89 -0.42
CA ASN A 11 -12.87 6.82 -1.22
C ASN A 11 -12.77 5.44 -0.55
N ILE A 12 -11.71 5.19 0.23
CA ILE A 12 -11.61 3.99 1.08
C ILE A 12 -12.71 4.04 2.15
N GLY A 13 -12.89 5.19 2.82
CA GLY A 13 -13.99 5.39 3.78
C GLY A 13 -15.34 5.07 3.17
N ARG A 14 -15.65 5.61 1.98
CA ARG A 14 -16.90 5.30 1.28
C ARG A 14 -17.10 3.82 0.97
N LEU A 15 -16.01 3.07 0.71
CA LEU A 15 -16.10 1.62 0.52
C LEU A 15 -16.44 0.92 1.83
N VAL A 16 -15.81 1.32 2.94
CA VAL A 16 -16.10 0.77 4.28
C VAL A 16 -17.55 1.05 4.66
N ASP A 17 -18.02 2.31 4.50
CA ASP A 17 -19.41 2.71 4.74
C ASP A 17 -20.40 1.85 3.93
N ALA A 18 -20.09 1.57 2.66
CA ALA A 18 -20.95 0.75 1.82
C ALA A 18 -21.05 -0.71 2.30
N VAL A 19 -19.98 -1.26 2.88
CA VAL A 19 -20.01 -2.60 3.50
C VAL A 19 -20.81 -2.58 4.81
N GLU A 20 -20.70 -1.49 5.58
CA GLU A 20 -21.50 -1.28 6.78
C GLU A 20 -22.99 -1.15 6.46
N ASP A 21 -23.34 -0.36 5.45
CA ASP A 21 -24.74 -0.12 5.02
C ASP A 21 -25.48 -1.41 4.62
N ILE A 22 -24.76 -2.40 4.10
CA ILE A 22 -25.35 -3.73 3.80
C ILE A 22 -25.34 -4.68 5.01
N GLY A 23 -24.80 -4.26 6.16
CA GLY A 23 -24.79 -5.02 7.41
C GLY A 23 -23.73 -6.14 7.46
N GLU A 24 -22.69 -6.08 6.64
CA GLU A 24 -21.67 -7.13 6.52
C GLU A 24 -20.31 -6.72 7.08
N LEU A 25 -20.17 -5.54 7.69
CA LEU A 25 -18.86 -5.02 8.12
C LEU A 25 -18.20 -5.91 9.17
N ASP A 26 -18.96 -6.41 10.13
CA ASP A 26 -18.41 -7.22 11.23
C ASP A 26 -17.83 -8.54 10.72
N ASN A 27 -18.48 -9.16 9.72
CA ASN A 27 -18.05 -10.41 9.10
C ASN A 27 -17.20 -10.22 7.83
N THR A 28 -16.66 -9.03 7.63
CA THR A 28 -15.81 -8.72 6.47
C THR A 28 -14.38 -8.42 6.91
N ILE A 29 -13.41 -9.18 6.39
CA ILE A 29 -12.00 -8.83 6.54
C ILE A 29 -11.61 -7.77 5.52
N ILE A 30 -11.15 -6.61 5.99
CA ILE A 30 -10.63 -5.53 5.17
C ILE A 30 -9.13 -5.42 5.40
N ILE A 31 -8.35 -5.58 4.34
CA ILE A 31 -6.89 -5.46 4.39
C ILE A 31 -6.50 -4.27 3.52
N TYR A 32 -5.93 -3.24 4.15
CA TYR A 32 -5.40 -2.07 3.46
C TYR A 32 -3.88 -2.05 3.55
N ILE A 33 -3.23 -2.01 2.40
CA ILE A 33 -1.77 -1.92 2.28
C ILE A 33 -1.44 -0.58 1.64
N ALA A 34 -0.76 0.29 2.39
CA ALA A 34 -0.44 1.66 1.98
C ALA A 34 0.80 1.74 1.08
N GLY A 35 0.86 0.93 0.06
CA GLY A 35 2.01 0.75 -0.82
C GLY A 35 2.68 -0.61 -0.56
N ASP A 36 3.48 -1.06 -1.52
CA ASP A 36 4.04 -2.41 -1.52
C ASP A 36 5.58 -2.44 -1.55
N ASN A 37 6.23 -1.31 -1.80
CA ASN A 37 7.69 -1.28 -2.00
C ASN A 37 8.35 0.06 -1.65
N GLY A 38 7.77 0.82 -0.74
CA GLY A 38 8.26 2.15 -0.35
C GLY A 38 7.85 3.26 -1.30
N THR A 39 8.09 4.49 -0.90
CA THR A 39 7.70 5.69 -1.63
C THR A 39 8.65 5.96 -2.79
N SER A 40 8.13 6.26 -3.98
CA SER A 40 8.94 6.48 -5.18
C SER A 40 9.68 7.82 -5.15
N ALA A 41 11.00 7.76 -5.32
CA ALA A 41 11.88 8.93 -5.51
C ALA A 41 12.18 9.21 -6.99
N GLU A 42 11.47 8.57 -7.90
CA GLU A 42 11.74 8.61 -9.35
C GLU A 42 11.47 9.98 -9.98
N GLY A 43 10.77 10.89 -9.29
CA GLY A 43 10.62 12.28 -9.70
C GLY A 43 11.90 13.13 -9.60
N GLY A 44 13.00 12.56 -9.11
CA GLY A 44 14.27 13.27 -8.96
C GLY A 44 14.23 14.35 -7.88
N PHE A 45 15.17 15.32 -7.93
CA PHE A 45 15.27 16.32 -6.88
C PHE A 45 14.14 17.34 -6.87
N ILE A 46 13.60 17.69 -8.04
CA ILE A 46 12.60 18.76 -8.18
C ILE A 46 11.17 18.24 -8.35
N GLY A 47 11.00 16.92 -8.49
CA GLY A 47 9.74 16.35 -8.95
C GLY A 47 9.55 16.51 -10.47
N MET A 48 8.41 16.05 -10.98
CA MET A 48 8.05 16.19 -12.39
C MET A 48 6.62 16.70 -12.49
N TYR A 49 6.40 17.66 -13.36
CA TYR A 49 5.06 18.12 -13.72
C TYR A 49 4.34 17.11 -14.62
N ASN A 50 5.12 16.46 -15.50
CA ASN A 50 4.64 15.35 -16.31
C ASN A 50 5.75 14.29 -16.43
N GLU A 51 5.56 13.12 -15.85
CA GLU A 51 6.58 12.06 -15.86
C GLU A 51 6.94 11.57 -17.27
N MET A 52 6.05 11.80 -18.27
CA MET A 52 6.33 11.46 -19.65
C MET A 52 7.49 12.28 -20.24
N THR A 53 7.83 13.42 -19.63
CA THR A 53 9.02 14.20 -20.03
C THR A 53 10.30 13.42 -19.85
N TYR A 54 10.40 12.62 -18.78
CA TYR A 54 11.55 11.73 -18.55
C TYR A 54 11.74 10.72 -19.68
N PHE A 55 10.67 10.04 -20.09
CA PHE A 55 10.73 9.05 -21.17
C PHE A 55 11.03 9.67 -22.55
N ASN A 56 10.71 10.94 -22.73
CA ASN A 56 11.00 11.70 -23.95
C ASN A 56 12.31 12.50 -23.86
N GLN A 57 13.11 12.31 -22.81
CA GLN A 57 14.39 12.98 -22.61
C GLN A 57 14.27 14.53 -22.56
N VAL A 58 13.13 15.02 -22.12
CA VAL A 58 12.88 16.45 -21.88
C VAL A 58 13.18 16.77 -20.45
N THR A 59 14.10 17.69 -20.20
CA THR A 59 14.44 18.13 -18.84
C THR A 59 13.53 19.25 -18.41
N GLU A 60 12.74 19.03 -17.36
CA GLU A 60 11.99 20.08 -16.69
C GLU A 60 12.92 20.92 -15.81
N LYS A 61 12.64 22.20 -15.70
CA LYS A 61 13.42 23.13 -14.88
C LYS A 61 12.52 23.83 -13.87
N VAL A 62 13.08 24.14 -12.71
CA VAL A 62 12.33 24.79 -11.62
C VAL A 62 11.68 26.11 -12.10
N GLU A 63 12.39 26.87 -12.93
CA GLU A 63 11.88 28.14 -13.48
C GLU A 63 10.61 27.95 -14.33
N ASP A 64 10.47 26.81 -14.99
CA ASP A 64 9.32 26.47 -15.81
C ASP A 64 8.17 25.90 -14.96
N LEU A 65 8.49 25.27 -13.81
CA LEU A 65 7.53 24.62 -12.92
C LEU A 65 6.85 25.60 -11.95
N LEU A 66 7.62 26.57 -11.42
CA LEU A 66 7.11 27.52 -10.41
C LEU A 66 5.86 28.31 -10.86
N PRO A 67 5.78 28.82 -12.10
CA PRO A 67 4.57 29.52 -12.56
C PRO A 67 3.33 28.63 -12.69
N ARG A 68 3.51 27.32 -12.64
CA ARG A 68 2.47 26.30 -12.89
C ARG A 68 2.07 25.51 -11.64
N LEU A 69 2.44 25.99 -10.46
CA LEU A 69 2.17 25.28 -9.18
C LEU A 69 0.68 25.00 -8.97
N ASP A 70 -0.18 25.95 -9.35
CA ASP A 70 -1.64 25.82 -9.19
C ASP A 70 -2.28 24.82 -10.18
N GLU A 71 -1.54 24.43 -11.20
CA GLU A 71 -1.98 23.43 -12.18
C GLU A 71 -1.65 21.99 -11.70
N TRP A 72 -0.77 21.85 -10.72
CA TRP A 72 -0.20 20.56 -10.35
C TRP A 72 -1.22 19.64 -9.69
N GLY A 73 -1.43 18.46 -10.29
CA GLY A 73 -2.49 17.50 -9.94
C GLY A 73 -3.79 17.71 -10.72
N GLY A 74 -3.84 18.71 -11.62
CA GLY A 74 -4.97 18.93 -12.52
C GLY A 74 -4.96 17.99 -13.74
N GLU A 75 -5.99 18.14 -14.58
CA GLU A 75 -6.26 17.23 -15.72
C GLU A 75 -5.18 17.19 -16.80
N TYR A 76 -4.32 18.23 -16.86
CA TYR A 76 -3.23 18.33 -17.86
C TYR A 76 -1.87 17.96 -17.29
N THR A 77 -1.83 17.42 -16.07
CA THR A 77 -0.59 17.03 -15.40
C THR A 77 -0.54 15.54 -15.17
N PHE A 78 0.67 14.99 -15.14
CA PHE A 78 0.94 13.62 -14.74
C PHE A 78 2.18 13.64 -13.83
N PRO A 79 2.01 14.19 -12.60
CA PRO A 79 3.13 14.56 -11.77
C PRO A 79 3.77 13.35 -11.09
N HIS A 80 5.07 13.47 -10.85
CA HIS A 80 5.80 12.58 -9.96
C HIS A 80 6.43 13.38 -8.82
N MET A 81 6.31 12.86 -7.57
CA MET A 81 6.83 13.57 -6.41
C MET A 81 8.36 13.63 -6.42
N SER A 82 8.92 14.65 -5.77
CA SER A 82 10.36 14.77 -5.60
C SER A 82 10.90 13.78 -4.58
N ALA A 83 12.19 13.46 -4.69
CA ALA A 83 12.90 12.57 -3.77
C ALA A 83 12.82 13.03 -2.30
N GLY A 84 12.81 14.37 -2.06
CA GLY A 84 12.64 14.89 -0.71
C GLY A 84 11.30 14.53 -0.07
N TRP A 85 10.23 14.55 -0.84
CA TRP A 85 8.91 14.08 -0.37
C TRP A 85 8.88 12.56 -0.19
N ALA A 86 9.51 11.79 -1.09
CA ALA A 86 9.62 10.34 -0.92
C ALA A 86 10.28 9.98 0.41
N VAL A 87 11.41 10.61 0.75
CA VAL A 87 12.10 10.41 2.03
C VAL A 87 11.21 10.83 3.22
N ALA A 88 10.46 11.94 3.10
CA ALA A 88 9.58 12.40 4.16
C ALA A 88 8.45 11.40 4.47
N PHE A 89 7.90 10.75 3.45
CA PHE A 89 6.83 9.76 3.62
C PHE A 89 7.34 8.40 4.10
N ASP A 90 8.60 8.05 3.86
CA ASP A 90 9.21 6.81 4.38
C ASP A 90 9.79 6.97 5.78
N ALA A 91 9.87 8.20 6.31
CA ALA A 91 10.41 8.44 7.63
C ALA A 91 9.63 7.63 8.71
N PRO A 92 10.32 7.06 9.70
CA PRO A 92 11.73 7.24 10.10
C PRO A 92 12.72 6.31 9.37
N PHE A 93 12.28 5.56 8.39
CA PHE A 93 13.12 4.60 7.68
C PHE A 93 14.02 5.27 6.64
N LYS A 94 15.14 4.65 6.37
CA LYS A 94 16.10 5.12 5.37
C LYS A 94 15.72 4.58 4.00
N TRP A 95 16.11 5.36 2.99
CA TRP A 95 15.89 5.05 1.59
C TRP A 95 14.41 5.01 1.20
N THR A 96 14.14 4.61 -0.01
CA THR A 96 12.84 4.68 -0.66
C THR A 96 12.64 3.45 -1.54
N LYS A 97 11.56 3.37 -2.28
CA LYS A 97 11.29 2.36 -3.30
C LYS A 97 12.56 1.96 -4.08
N GLN A 98 12.67 0.70 -4.45
CA GLN A 98 13.77 0.03 -5.16
C GLN A 98 14.99 -0.33 -4.29
N VAL A 99 15.11 0.15 -3.07
CA VAL A 99 16.24 -0.13 -2.20
C VAL A 99 15.85 -1.23 -1.20
N ALA A 100 16.06 -2.49 -1.60
CA ALA A 100 15.65 -3.66 -0.81
C ALA A 100 16.49 -3.90 0.45
N SER A 101 17.62 -3.22 0.62
CA SER A 101 18.49 -3.34 1.79
C SER A 101 18.05 -2.50 2.99
N ASP A 102 17.06 -1.62 2.81
CA ASP A 102 16.63 -0.67 3.82
C ASP A 102 15.11 -0.62 3.96
N PHE A 103 14.64 -0.28 5.15
CA PHE A 103 13.22 -0.32 5.48
C PHE A 103 12.37 0.69 4.73
N GLY A 104 12.90 1.81 4.25
CA GLY A 104 12.16 2.72 3.39
C GLY A 104 11.72 2.11 2.05
N GLY A 105 12.43 1.06 1.61
CA GLY A 105 12.05 0.30 0.42
C GLY A 105 11.26 -0.98 0.69
N THR A 106 11.19 -1.45 1.95
CA THR A 106 10.70 -2.79 2.25
C THR A 106 9.69 -2.88 3.39
N ARG A 107 9.64 -1.90 4.30
CA ARG A 107 8.72 -1.93 5.44
C ARG A 107 7.51 -1.02 5.19
N ASN A 108 6.46 -1.60 4.65
CA ASN A 108 5.23 -0.89 4.33
C ASN A 108 4.15 -1.14 5.38
N GLY A 109 3.31 -0.14 5.62
CA GLY A 109 2.20 -0.25 6.55
C GLY A 109 1.06 -1.10 6.00
N MET A 110 0.51 -1.96 6.85
CA MET A 110 -0.70 -2.72 6.56
C MET A 110 -1.69 -2.54 7.71
N ILE A 111 -2.96 -2.38 7.40
CA ILE A 111 -4.06 -2.35 8.37
C ILE A 111 -4.96 -3.54 8.08
N VAL A 112 -5.34 -4.26 9.11
CA VAL A 112 -6.33 -5.33 9.04
C VAL A 112 -7.49 -4.97 9.96
N HIS A 113 -8.70 -4.95 9.40
CA HIS A 113 -9.95 -4.71 10.12
C HIS A 113 -10.88 -5.91 9.90
N TRP A 114 -11.32 -6.53 10.98
CA TRP A 114 -12.24 -7.68 10.96
C TRP A 114 -12.86 -7.88 12.34
N PRO A 115 -13.96 -7.19 12.66
CA PRO A 115 -14.55 -7.21 14.02
C PRO A 115 -14.88 -8.61 14.54
N ASP A 116 -15.45 -9.49 13.72
CA ASP A 116 -15.79 -10.86 14.13
C ASP A 116 -14.58 -11.77 14.31
N GLY A 117 -13.42 -11.43 13.74
CA GLY A 117 -12.23 -12.28 13.77
C GLY A 117 -11.07 -11.73 14.61
N ILE A 118 -11.11 -10.45 15.02
CA ILE A 118 -10.03 -9.79 15.75
C ILE A 118 -10.59 -9.14 17.02
N ASP A 119 -10.21 -9.68 18.17
CA ASP A 119 -10.59 -9.14 19.48
C ASP A 119 -9.85 -7.85 19.84
N SER A 120 -8.63 -7.70 19.33
CA SER A 120 -7.74 -6.56 19.57
C SER A 120 -8.18 -5.33 18.79
N GLN A 121 -8.11 -4.14 19.40
CA GLN A 121 -8.45 -2.89 18.73
C GLN A 121 -7.28 -1.90 18.79
N GLY A 122 -6.84 -1.41 17.63
CA GLY A 122 -5.80 -0.40 17.51
C GLY A 122 -4.40 -0.86 17.95
N GLU A 123 -4.17 -2.15 18.01
CA GLU A 123 -2.88 -2.72 18.39
C GLU A 123 -1.94 -2.86 17.20
N ILE A 124 -0.64 -2.78 17.48
CA ILE A 124 0.42 -2.95 16.48
C ILE A 124 0.90 -4.40 16.49
N ARG A 125 1.13 -4.94 15.30
CA ARG A 125 1.80 -6.22 15.08
C ARG A 125 3.16 -5.97 14.44
N ASN A 126 4.21 -6.62 14.97
CA ASN A 126 5.59 -6.46 14.52
C ASN A 126 6.20 -7.74 13.95
N GLN A 127 5.42 -8.79 13.81
CA GLN A 127 5.84 -10.02 13.17
C GLN A 127 6.30 -9.74 11.73
N PHE A 128 7.33 -10.45 11.31
CA PHE A 128 7.75 -10.39 9.91
C PHE A 128 6.62 -10.90 9.02
N SER A 129 6.29 -10.13 7.99
CA SER A 129 5.27 -10.50 7.01
C SER A 129 5.68 -10.08 5.60
N HIS A 130 5.11 -10.73 4.62
CA HIS A 130 5.33 -10.44 3.22
C HIS A 130 3.99 -10.45 2.48
N VAL A 131 3.89 -9.77 1.33
CA VAL A 131 2.64 -9.71 0.55
C VAL A 131 2.12 -11.10 0.14
N ILE A 132 3.01 -12.09 0.00
CA ILE A 132 2.61 -13.49 -0.30
C ILE A 132 1.82 -14.15 0.84
N ASP A 133 1.88 -13.60 2.05
CA ASP A 133 1.18 -14.13 3.24
C ASP A 133 -0.31 -13.77 3.24
N ILE A 134 -0.72 -12.79 2.43
CA ILE A 134 -2.10 -12.33 2.37
C ILE A 134 -3.04 -13.42 1.84
N ALA A 135 -2.67 -14.09 0.76
CA ALA A 135 -3.53 -15.12 0.16
C ALA A 135 -3.79 -16.31 1.12
N PRO A 136 -2.78 -16.94 1.75
CA PRO A 136 -3.04 -17.99 2.74
C PRO A 136 -3.80 -17.46 3.97
N THR A 137 -3.62 -16.20 4.38
CA THR A 137 -4.41 -15.61 5.47
C THR A 137 -5.89 -15.52 5.11
N ILE A 138 -6.22 -15.08 3.90
CA ILE A 138 -7.61 -15.00 3.43
C ILE A 138 -8.23 -16.40 3.36
N LEU A 139 -7.50 -17.39 2.84
CA LEU A 139 -8.00 -18.77 2.77
C LEU A 139 -8.28 -19.34 4.16
N GLU A 140 -7.38 -19.13 5.12
CA GLU A 140 -7.58 -19.58 6.49
C GLU A 140 -8.77 -18.87 7.16
N ALA A 141 -8.85 -17.53 7.04
CA ALA A 141 -9.97 -16.75 7.56
C ALA A 141 -11.32 -17.22 6.99
N ALA A 142 -11.36 -17.57 5.71
CA ALA A 142 -12.54 -18.11 5.04
C ALA A 142 -12.78 -19.61 5.28
N SER A 143 -11.90 -20.28 6.03
CA SER A 143 -11.92 -21.75 6.22
C SER A 143 -11.87 -22.53 4.90
N LEU A 144 -11.15 -22.02 3.91
CA LEU A 144 -10.98 -22.65 2.61
C LEU A 144 -9.60 -23.32 2.51
N PRO A 145 -9.51 -24.51 1.90
CA PRO A 145 -8.22 -25.16 1.66
C PRO A 145 -7.46 -24.45 0.54
N GLU A 146 -6.13 -24.56 0.59
CA GLU A 146 -5.29 -24.14 -0.54
C GLU A 146 -5.65 -24.94 -1.81
N PRO A 147 -5.85 -24.27 -2.95
CA PRO A 147 -6.22 -24.96 -4.18
C PRO A 147 -5.03 -25.72 -4.78
N THR A 148 -5.18 -27.02 -4.98
CA THR A 148 -4.17 -27.86 -5.66
C THR A 148 -4.30 -27.81 -7.18
N SER A 149 -5.44 -27.39 -7.70
CA SER A 149 -5.65 -27.12 -9.13
C SER A 149 -6.71 -26.04 -9.34
N VAL A 150 -6.54 -25.23 -10.38
CA VAL A 150 -7.49 -24.22 -10.82
C VAL A 150 -7.74 -24.36 -12.31
N ASN A 151 -9.00 -24.51 -12.70
CA ASN A 151 -9.41 -24.73 -14.11
C ASN A 151 -8.63 -25.85 -14.81
N GLY A 152 -8.34 -26.94 -14.09
CA GLY A 152 -7.60 -28.09 -14.61
C GLY A 152 -6.08 -27.93 -14.66
N THR A 153 -5.54 -26.79 -14.21
CA THR A 153 -4.09 -26.56 -14.10
C THR A 153 -3.65 -26.78 -12.65
N VAL A 154 -2.68 -27.68 -12.48
CA VAL A 154 -2.06 -27.94 -11.17
C VAL A 154 -1.37 -26.68 -10.68
N GLN A 155 -1.56 -26.34 -9.42
CA GLN A 155 -0.96 -25.16 -8.77
C GLN A 155 0.32 -25.55 -8.02
N GLU A 156 1.29 -24.67 -8.02
CA GLU A 156 2.42 -24.74 -7.09
C GLU A 156 1.91 -24.35 -5.67
N PRO A 157 2.41 -24.98 -4.62
CA PRO A 157 2.06 -24.63 -3.24
C PRO A 157 2.35 -23.14 -2.94
N MET A 158 1.49 -22.51 -2.16
CA MET A 158 1.73 -21.14 -1.72
C MET A 158 2.97 -21.09 -0.84
N ALA A 159 3.89 -20.16 -1.14
CA ALA A 159 5.13 -19.99 -0.36
C ALA A 159 4.91 -19.13 0.90
N GLY A 160 3.78 -18.39 0.99
CA GLY A 160 3.43 -17.56 2.12
C GLY A 160 2.92 -18.34 3.33
N THR A 161 2.94 -17.70 4.48
CA THR A 161 2.41 -18.22 5.75
C THR A 161 1.22 -17.37 6.16
N SER A 162 0.11 -18.00 6.58
CA SER A 162 -1.03 -17.25 7.10
C SER A 162 -0.65 -16.41 8.32
N LEU A 163 -1.12 -15.17 8.37
CA LEU A 163 -0.91 -14.24 9.49
C LEU A 163 -1.97 -14.38 10.60
N MET A 164 -2.91 -15.31 10.47
CA MET A 164 -3.98 -15.53 11.46
C MET A 164 -3.43 -15.73 12.89
N PHE A 165 -2.26 -16.38 13.02
CA PHE A 165 -1.61 -16.60 14.30
C PHE A 165 -1.29 -15.32 15.08
N SER A 166 -1.09 -14.19 14.40
CA SER A 166 -0.71 -12.91 14.99
C SER A 166 -1.88 -11.94 15.22
N LEU A 167 -3.04 -12.17 14.60
CA LEU A 167 -4.15 -11.20 14.63
C LEU A 167 -4.64 -10.93 16.06
N ASN A 168 -4.71 -11.96 16.91
CA ASN A 168 -5.13 -11.85 18.31
C ASN A 168 -3.99 -12.08 19.33
N ASP A 169 -2.74 -12.22 18.87
CA ASP A 169 -1.58 -12.43 19.75
C ASP A 169 -0.40 -11.55 19.27
N ALA A 170 -0.14 -10.47 20.01
CA ALA A 170 0.96 -9.55 19.71
C ALA A 170 2.35 -10.17 19.96
N ASP A 171 2.42 -11.19 20.80
CA ASP A 171 3.65 -11.89 21.21
C ASP A 171 3.87 -13.20 20.42
N ALA A 172 2.99 -13.50 19.47
CA ALA A 172 3.15 -14.65 18.60
C ALA A 172 4.52 -14.63 17.88
N PRO A 173 5.19 -15.79 17.70
CA PRO A 173 6.56 -15.89 17.17
C PRO A 173 6.72 -15.46 15.72
#